data_c3ca23a62f72c6d810e349f794079f6e
#
_entry.id   c3ca23a62f72c6d810e349f794079f6e
#
_cell.length_a   1.000
_cell.length_b   1.000
_cell.length_c   1.000
_cell.angle_alpha   90.00
_cell.angle_beta   90.00
_cell.angle_gamma   90.00
#
_symmetry.space_group_name_H-M   'P 1'
#
loop_
_entity.id
_entity.type
_entity.pdbx_description
1 polymer ?
#
loop_
_entity_poly.entity_id
_entity_poly.type
_entity_poly.pdbx_seq_one_letter_code
_entity_poly.pdbx_strand_id
1 'polypeptide(L)'
;MSSDDLFDAVSHPLRIEILKELSKRPMRFAEIKRRLKIMSSGLLDYHLRKLDDLIMINRDGLYTLTERGFAALQAVEVANKYGWQRRSFYLNIAVFILINAYSLFTGLSQTMYYWLIVLPVTSAWIIFYSFWTFIKRRVRLKNPE
;
A
#
# COMPACT_ATOMS: atom_id res chain seq x y z
N MET A 1 12.03 -11.35 18.77
CA MET A 1 10.70 -10.85 18.35
C MET A 1 9.99 -11.93 17.56
N SER A 2 8.82 -12.33 18.04
CA SER A 2 7.91 -13.24 17.32
C SER A 2 7.33 -12.53 16.09
N SER A 3 6.79 -13.29 15.12
CA SER A 3 6.01 -12.71 14.02
C SER A 3 4.85 -11.86 14.51
N ASP A 4 4.22 -12.28 15.61
CA ASP A 4 3.08 -11.56 16.21
C ASP A 4 3.50 -10.20 16.77
N ASP A 5 4.69 -10.10 17.40
CA ASP A 5 5.24 -8.83 17.88
C ASP A 5 5.51 -7.87 16.71
N LEU A 6 5.99 -8.39 15.57
CA LEU A 6 6.21 -7.58 14.37
C LEU A 6 4.88 -7.03 13.81
N PHE A 7 3.86 -7.88 13.73
CA PHE A 7 2.54 -7.44 13.29
C PHE A 7 1.93 -6.43 14.25
N ASP A 8 2.06 -6.62 15.57
CA ASP A 8 1.64 -5.62 16.54
C ASP A 8 2.40 -4.31 16.34
N ALA A 9 3.72 -4.36 16.16
CA ALA A 9 4.55 -3.16 15.95
C ALA A 9 4.08 -2.33 14.74
N VAL A 10 3.66 -2.94 13.63
CA VAL A 10 3.22 -2.22 12.41
C VAL A 10 1.70 -2.13 12.26
N SER A 11 0.90 -2.52 13.26
CA SER A 11 -0.57 -2.48 13.18
C SER A 11 -1.15 -1.07 13.28
N HIS A 12 -0.44 -0.14 13.92
CA HIS A 12 -0.94 1.21 14.19
C HIS A 12 -0.48 2.22 13.12
N PRO A 13 -1.37 3.03 12.52
CA PRO A 13 -1.01 3.98 11.45
C PRO A 13 0.13 4.93 11.82
N LEU A 14 0.12 5.49 13.04
CA LEU A 14 1.16 6.40 13.50
C LEU A 14 2.55 5.74 13.56
N ARG A 15 2.62 4.46 13.89
CA ARG A 15 3.90 3.72 13.92
C ARG A 15 4.46 3.52 12.51
N ILE A 16 3.59 3.26 11.54
CA ILE A 16 3.99 3.19 10.13
C ILE A 16 4.49 4.55 9.63
N GLU A 17 3.84 5.66 10.04
CA GLU A 17 4.29 7.01 9.69
C GLU A 17 5.65 7.35 10.31
N ILE A 18 5.89 6.94 11.57
CA ILE A 18 7.21 7.09 12.22
C ILE A 18 8.28 6.36 11.40
N LEU A 19 8.05 5.08 11.06
CA LEU A 19 8.99 4.30 10.25
C LEU A 19 9.24 4.94 8.87
N LYS A 20 8.20 5.46 8.20
CA LYS A 20 8.32 6.17 6.92
C LYS A 20 9.16 7.44 7.03
N GLU A 21 9.00 8.21 8.07
CA GLU A 21 9.81 9.42 8.24
C GLU A 21 11.27 9.07 8.57
N LEU A 22 11.50 8.07 9.43
CA LEU A 22 12.85 7.60 9.77
C LEU A 22 13.56 6.91 8.60
N SER A 23 12.84 6.33 7.63
CA SER A 23 13.44 5.77 6.42
C SER A 23 14.05 6.81 5.49
N LYS A 24 13.59 8.07 5.59
CA LYS A 24 14.12 9.17 4.77
C LYS A 24 15.45 9.70 5.32
N ARG A 25 15.56 9.82 6.63
CA ARG A 25 16.76 10.23 7.36
C ARG A 25 16.63 10.02 8.88
N PRO A 26 17.75 9.89 9.61
CA PRO A 26 17.74 9.91 11.07
C PRO A 26 17.16 11.22 11.63
N MET A 27 16.42 11.15 12.76
CA MET A 27 15.77 12.31 13.37
C MET A 27 15.84 12.27 14.91
N ARG A 28 15.84 13.45 15.53
CA ARG A 28 15.68 13.58 16.99
C ARG A 28 14.21 13.44 17.40
N PHE A 29 13.97 13.05 18.63
CA PHE A 29 12.63 12.94 19.23
C PHE A 29 11.75 14.18 18.95
N ALA A 30 12.28 15.38 19.23
CA ALA A 30 11.55 16.63 19.01
C ALA A 30 11.22 16.88 17.53
N GLU A 31 12.05 16.41 16.62
CA GLU A 31 11.84 16.54 15.18
C GLU A 31 10.72 15.60 14.69
N ILE A 32 10.74 14.33 15.14
CA ILE A 32 9.67 13.35 14.85
C ILE A 32 8.33 13.91 15.35
N LYS A 33 8.29 14.39 16.60
CA LYS A 33 7.10 15.00 17.21
C LYS A 33 6.52 16.13 16.38
N ARG A 34 7.37 17.07 15.96
CA ARG A 34 6.98 18.24 15.16
C ARG A 34 6.50 17.84 13.78
N ARG A 35 7.21 16.92 13.13
CA ARG A 35 6.92 16.49 11.75
C ARG A 35 5.60 15.75 11.62
N LEU A 36 5.33 14.88 12.59
CA LEU A 36 4.07 14.12 12.67
C LEU A 36 2.96 14.88 13.42
N LYS A 37 3.20 16.15 13.80
CA LYS A 37 2.24 16.99 14.53
C LYS A 37 1.68 16.34 15.80
N ILE A 38 2.50 15.56 16.51
CA ILE A 38 2.08 14.86 17.72
C ILE A 38 2.10 15.85 18.88
N MET A 39 0.94 16.07 19.51
CA MET A 39 0.81 17.00 20.64
C MET A 39 1.46 16.45 21.93
N SER A 40 1.26 15.17 22.23
CA SER A 40 1.74 14.54 23.44
C SER A 40 3.11 13.89 23.27
N SER A 41 4.07 14.25 24.11
CA SER A 41 5.39 13.58 24.15
C SER A 41 5.28 12.14 24.66
N GLY A 42 4.38 11.88 25.62
CA GLY A 42 4.14 10.53 26.13
C GLY A 42 3.55 9.60 25.08
N LEU A 43 2.68 10.11 24.20
CA LEU A 43 2.15 9.32 23.08
C LEU A 43 3.26 8.91 22.11
N LEU A 44 4.15 9.84 21.77
CA LEU A 44 5.29 9.52 20.89
C LEU A 44 6.22 8.51 21.57
N ASP A 45 6.58 8.72 22.83
CA ASP A 45 7.43 7.80 23.59
C ASP A 45 6.84 6.38 23.64
N TYR A 46 5.54 6.26 23.91
CA TYR A 46 4.83 4.99 23.87
C TYR A 46 4.97 4.28 22.52
N HIS A 47 4.78 5.00 21.41
CA HIS A 47 4.89 4.41 20.08
C HIS A 47 6.33 4.05 19.71
N LEU A 48 7.32 4.85 20.10
CA LEU A 48 8.73 4.54 19.89
C LEU A 48 9.17 3.29 20.66
N ARG A 49 8.72 3.12 21.91
CA ARG A 49 8.98 1.88 22.69
C ARG A 49 8.38 0.64 22.04
N LYS A 50 7.22 0.77 21.42
CA LYS A 50 6.59 -0.34 20.66
C LYS A 50 7.32 -0.67 19.34
N LEU A 51 8.22 0.19 18.91
CA LEU A 51 9.07 0.02 17.72
C LEU A 51 10.53 -0.35 18.07
N ASP A 52 10.83 -0.69 19.32
CA ASP A 52 12.19 -0.86 19.85
C ASP A 52 13.09 -1.75 18.97
N ASP A 53 12.58 -2.87 18.46
CA ASP A 53 13.31 -3.77 17.55
C ASP A 53 13.47 -3.25 16.12
N LEU A 54 12.64 -2.28 15.70
CA LEU A 54 12.58 -1.75 14.34
C LEU A 54 13.35 -0.43 14.21
N ILE A 55 13.65 0.23 15.33
CA ILE A 55 14.39 1.48 15.39
C ILE A 55 15.57 1.35 16.34
N MET A 56 16.56 2.19 16.17
CA MET A 56 17.69 2.30 17.08
C MET A 56 18.07 3.77 17.25
N ILE A 57 18.75 4.09 18.35
CA ILE A 57 19.34 5.41 18.59
C ILE A 57 20.83 5.31 18.25
N ASN A 58 21.28 6.15 17.32
CA ASN A 58 22.69 6.23 16.96
C ASN A 58 23.52 7.00 18.02
N ARG A 59 24.85 7.09 17.82
CA ARG A 59 25.78 7.78 18.74
C ARG A 59 25.46 9.27 18.91
N ASP A 60 24.78 9.88 17.95
CA ASP A 60 24.40 11.31 17.94
C ASP A 60 23.04 11.56 18.60
N GLY A 61 22.42 10.53 19.18
CA GLY A 61 21.09 10.62 19.81
C GLY A 61 19.94 10.73 18.78
N LEU A 62 20.17 10.28 17.54
CA LEU A 62 19.15 10.29 16.50
C LEU A 62 18.51 8.91 16.38
N TYR A 63 17.19 8.87 16.25
CA TYR A 63 16.46 7.66 15.89
C TYR A 63 16.68 7.34 14.42
N THR A 64 16.96 6.08 14.12
CA THR A 64 17.13 5.54 12.78
C THR A 64 16.51 4.16 12.66
N LEU A 65 16.22 3.69 11.46
CA LEU A 65 15.71 2.33 11.25
C LEU A 65 16.83 1.31 11.41
N THR A 66 16.48 0.15 11.97
CA THR A 66 17.28 -1.08 11.86
C THR A 66 17.02 -1.75 10.50
N GLU A 67 17.81 -2.76 10.14
CA GLU A 67 17.56 -3.59 8.95
C GLU A 67 16.16 -4.23 9.01
N ARG A 68 15.74 -4.67 10.20
CA ARG A 68 14.39 -5.20 10.45
C ARG A 68 13.32 -4.13 10.24
N GLY A 69 13.58 -2.89 10.65
CA GLY A 69 12.69 -1.76 10.44
C GLY A 69 12.48 -1.45 8.96
N PHE A 70 13.54 -1.50 8.15
CA PHE A 70 13.43 -1.37 6.70
C PHE A 70 12.64 -2.51 6.08
N ALA A 71 12.90 -3.75 6.47
CA ALA A 71 12.18 -4.92 5.97
C ALA A 71 10.69 -4.86 6.33
N ALA A 72 10.36 -4.49 7.57
CA ALA A 72 8.98 -4.32 8.04
C ALA A 72 8.24 -3.24 7.25
N LEU A 73 8.87 -2.08 7.03
CA LEU A 73 8.28 -1.00 6.25
C LEU A 73 8.03 -1.43 4.80
N GLN A 74 8.97 -2.11 4.16
CA GLN A 74 8.80 -2.65 2.81
C GLN A 74 7.63 -3.66 2.75
N ALA A 75 7.51 -4.54 3.73
CA ALA A 75 6.40 -5.50 3.80
C ALA A 75 5.04 -4.80 3.88
N VAL A 76 4.92 -3.75 4.71
CA VAL A 76 3.70 -2.94 4.84
C VAL A 76 3.38 -2.21 3.53
N GLU A 77 4.37 -1.62 2.86
CA GLU A 77 4.16 -0.93 1.58
C GLU A 77 3.71 -1.88 0.48
N VAL A 78 4.30 -3.08 0.43
CA VAL A 78 3.88 -4.15 -0.48
C VAL A 78 2.44 -4.56 -0.19
N ALA A 79 2.10 -4.84 1.09
CA ALA A 79 0.75 -5.24 1.48
C ALA A 79 -0.31 -4.18 1.12
N ASN A 80 -0.02 -2.90 1.37
CA ASN A 80 -0.91 -1.78 1.02
C ASN A 80 -1.12 -1.67 -0.49
N LYS A 81 -0.05 -1.80 -1.27
CA LYS A 81 -0.11 -1.76 -2.73
C LYS A 81 -0.97 -2.90 -3.31
N TYR A 82 -0.82 -4.11 -2.76
CA TYR A 82 -1.63 -5.26 -3.19
C TYR A 82 -3.11 -5.12 -2.80
N GLY A 83 -3.42 -4.58 -1.63
CA GLY A 83 -4.79 -4.38 -1.16
C GLY A 83 -5.57 -3.44 -2.09
N TRP A 84 -4.97 -2.34 -2.54
CA TRP A 84 -5.63 -1.39 -3.44
C TRP A 84 -5.81 -1.93 -4.86
N GLN A 85 -4.82 -2.64 -5.38
CA GLN A 85 -4.91 -3.25 -6.71
C GLN A 85 -6.04 -4.29 -6.81
N ARG A 86 -6.27 -5.09 -5.76
CA ARG A 86 -7.39 -6.03 -5.72
C ARG A 86 -8.74 -5.31 -5.81
N ARG A 87 -8.93 -4.24 -5.04
CA ARG A 87 -10.19 -3.47 -5.06
C ARG A 87 -10.44 -2.86 -6.44
N SER A 88 -9.42 -2.26 -7.04
CA SER A 88 -9.51 -1.68 -8.38
C SER A 88 -9.85 -2.72 -9.45
N PHE A 89 -9.31 -3.94 -9.36
CA PHE A 89 -9.64 -5.03 -10.28
C PHE A 89 -11.11 -5.43 -10.19
N TYR A 90 -11.65 -5.64 -8.99
CA TYR A 90 -13.06 -5.98 -8.81
C TYR A 90 -14.00 -4.84 -9.26
N LEU A 91 -13.63 -3.59 -9.03
CA LEU A 91 -14.40 -2.44 -9.53
C LEU A 91 -14.47 -2.42 -11.05
N ASN A 92 -13.37 -2.67 -11.75
CA ASN A 92 -13.36 -2.73 -13.22
C ASN A 92 -14.22 -3.89 -13.76
N ILE A 93 -14.20 -5.06 -13.12
CA ILE A 93 -15.10 -6.18 -13.47
C ILE A 93 -16.55 -5.79 -13.23
N ALA A 94 -16.88 -5.17 -12.11
CA ALA A 94 -18.25 -4.75 -11.82
C ALA A 94 -18.76 -3.74 -12.86
N VAL A 95 -17.94 -2.75 -13.24
CA VAL A 95 -18.29 -1.77 -14.29
C VAL A 95 -18.51 -2.47 -15.64
N PHE A 96 -17.65 -3.42 -16.01
CA PHE A 96 -17.83 -4.21 -17.25
C PHE A 96 -19.16 -4.96 -17.25
N ILE A 97 -19.47 -5.64 -16.14
CA ILE A 97 -20.74 -6.38 -16.01
C ILE A 97 -21.94 -5.41 -16.12
N LEU A 98 -21.90 -4.27 -15.44
CA LEU A 98 -22.98 -3.28 -15.44
C LEU A 98 -23.22 -2.71 -16.85
N ILE A 99 -22.18 -2.35 -17.59
CA ILE A 99 -22.30 -1.83 -18.97
C ILE A 99 -22.97 -2.87 -19.88
N ASN A 100 -22.51 -4.11 -19.82
CA ASN A 100 -23.06 -5.16 -20.68
C ASN A 100 -24.50 -5.55 -20.26
N ALA A 101 -24.80 -5.63 -18.96
CA ALA A 101 -26.14 -5.88 -18.46
C ALA A 101 -27.12 -4.75 -18.85
N TYR A 102 -26.71 -3.49 -18.73
CA TYR A 102 -27.50 -2.35 -19.20
C TYR A 102 -27.77 -2.40 -20.70
N SER A 103 -26.76 -2.76 -21.49
CA SER A 103 -26.91 -2.91 -22.95
C SER A 103 -27.90 -4.03 -23.33
N LEU A 104 -27.93 -5.13 -22.58
CA LEU A 104 -28.90 -6.20 -22.75
C LEU A 104 -30.32 -5.72 -22.39
N PHE A 105 -30.46 -5.02 -21.28
CA PHE A 105 -31.76 -4.53 -20.78
C PHE A 105 -32.40 -3.49 -21.72
N THR A 106 -31.61 -2.61 -22.30
CA THR A 106 -32.10 -1.56 -23.22
C THR A 106 -32.29 -2.04 -24.66
N GLY A 107 -31.98 -3.31 -24.96
CA GLY A 107 -32.02 -3.85 -26.32
C GLY A 107 -30.89 -3.35 -27.23
N LEU A 108 -29.94 -2.59 -26.69
CA LEU A 108 -28.76 -2.10 -27.43
C LEU A 108 -27.93 -3.27 -27.98
N SER A 109 -27.94 -4.41 -27.30
CA SER A 109 -27.31 -5.66 -27.73
C SER A 109 -27.80 -6.22 -29.07
N GLN A 110 -29.00 -5.81 -29.51
CA GLN A 110 -29.55 -6.20 -30.82
C GLN A 110 -29.08 -5.29 -31.95
N THR A 111 -28.41 -4.20 -31.63
CA THR A 111 -27.87 -3.26 -32.62
C THR A 111 -26.47 -3.66 -33.09
N MET A 112 -26.16 -3.36 -34.34
CA MET A 112 -24.82 -3.61 -34.89
C MET A 112 -23.72 -2.85 -34.18
N TYR A 113 -24.04 -1.68 -33.58
CA TYR A 113 -23.11 -0.85 -32.79
C TYR A 113 -22.62 -1.55 -31.54
N TYR A 114 -23.42 -2.36 -30.87
CA TYR A 114 -23.01 -3.11 -29.70
C TYR A 114 -21.87 -4.09 -30.05
N TRP A 115 -22.04 -4.88 -31.09
CA TRP A 115 -21.08 -5.90 -31.52
C TRP A 115 -19.80 -5.31 -32.09
N LEU A 116 -19.88 -4.19 -32.82
CA LEU A 116 -18.72 -3.57 -33.47
C LEU A 116 -17.94 -2.63 -32.55
N ILE A 117 -18.57 -2.00 -31.56
CA ILE A 117 -17.94 -0.96 -30.75
C ILE A 117 -17.95 -1.31 -29.27
N VAL A 118 -19.13 -1.49 -28.66
CA VAL A 118 -19.26 -1.60 -27.20
C VAL A 118 -18.54 -2.84 -26.68
N LEU A 119 -18.81 -3.99 -27.26
CA LEU A 119 -18.26 -5.27 -26.82
C LEU A 119 -16.73 -5.36 -27.06
N PRO A 120 -16.16 -5.01 -28.23
CA PRO A 120 -14.72 -5.03 -28.43
C PRO A 120 -13.97 -4.04 -27.53
N VAL A 121 -14.49 -2.82 -27.37
CA VAL A 121 -13.83 -1.79 -26.54
C VAL A 121 -13.82 -2.19 -25.08
N THR A 122 -14.94 -2.64 -24.53
CA THR A 122 -15.03 -3.07 -23.12
C THR A 122 -14.20 -4.32 -22.85
N SER A 123 -14.16 -5.27 -23.81
CA SER A 123 -13.33 -6.48 -23.71
C SER A 123 -11.84 -6.16 -23.81
N ALA A 124 -11.43 -5.32 -24.75
CA ALA A 124 -10.04 -4.86 -24.87
C ALA A 124 -9.56 -4.14 -23.61
N TRP A 125 -10.42 -3.30 -23.02
CA TRP A 125 -10.12 -2.61 -21.78
C TRP A 125 -9.87 -3.59 -20.61
N ILE A 126 -10.72 -4.58 -20.42
CA ILE A 126 -10.57 -5.57 -19.34
C ILE A 126 -9.34 -6.45 -19.55
N ILE A 127 -9.07 -6.87 -20.81
CA ILE A 127 -7.87 -7.65 -21.14
C ILE A 127 -6.61 -6.83 -20.86
N PHE A 128 -6.55 -5.58 -21.33
CA PHE A 128 -5.42 -4.67 -21.07
C PHE A 128 -5.20 -4.44 -19.58
N TYR A 129 -6.28 -4.17 -18.83
CA TYR A 129 -6.19 -3.92 -17.40
C TYR A 129 -5.76 -5.17 -16.62
N SER A 130 -6.27 -6.33 -16.98
CA SER A 130 -5.87 -7.62 -16.41
C SER A 130 -4.40 -7.91 -16.67
N PHE A 131 -3.96 -7.78 -17.94
CA PHE A 131 -2.57 -7.95 -18.32
C PHE A 131 -1.63 -7.02 -17.55
N TRP A 132 -1.96 -5.71 -17.47
CA TRP A 132 -1.19 -4.73 -16.72
C TRP A 132 -1.11 -5.06 -15.23
N THR A 133 -2.22 -5.51 -14.64
CA THR A 133 -2.29 -5.90 -13.24
C THR A 133 -1.44 -7.14 -12.94
N PHE A 134 -1.44 -8.13 -13.83
CA PHE A 134 -0.64 -9.35 -13.70
C PHE A 134 0.87 -9.11 -13.92
N ILE A 135 1.25 -8.30 -14.90
CA ILE A 135 2.68 -8.01 -15.17
C ILE A 135 3.31 -7.19 -14.07
N LYS A 136 2.62 -6.19 -13.53
CA LYS A 136 3.12 -5.42 -12.37
C LYS A 136 3.24 -6.25 -11.08
N ARG A 137 2.68 -7.44 -11.01
CA ARG A 137 2.81 -8.35 -9.86
C ARG A 137 4.20 -8.96 -9.68
N ARG A 138 5.07 -8.92 -10.67
CA ARG A 138 6.46 -9.33 -10.48
C ARG A 138 7.21 -8.27 -9.67
N VAL A 139 7.06 -8.33 -8.35
CA VAL A 139 7.94 -7.62 -7.44
C VAL A 139 9.33 -8.23 -7.58
N ARG A 140 10.24 -7.53 -8.22
CA ARG A 140 11.67 -7.83 -8.08
C ARG A 140 12.01 -7.49 -6.63
N LEU A 141 12.23 -8.51 -5.82
CA LEU A 141 12.99 -8.39 -4.59
C LEU A 141 14.41 -8.01 -5.04
N LYS A 142 14.70 -6.72 -5.04
CA LYS A 142 16.06 -6.25 -5.22
C LYS A 142 16.73 -6.45 -3.88
N ASN A 143 17.57 -7.50 -3.77
CA ASN A 143 18.45 -7.64 -2.64
C ASN A 143 19.30 -6.37 -2.55
N PRO A 144 19.39 -5.71 -1.40
CA PRO A 144 20.42 -4.71 -1.16
C PRO A 144 21.76 -5.45 -1.12
N GLU A 145 22.67 -5.14 -2.05
CA GLU A 145 24.09 -5.44 -1.91
C GLU A 145 24.71 -4.51 -0.86
#